data_9235cd847d02f04df84a8e6e5b84925c
#
_entry.id   9235cd847d02f04df84a8e6e5b84925c
#
_cell.length_a   1.000
_cell.length_b   1.000
_cell.length_c   1.000
_cell.angle_alpha   90.00
_cell.angle_beta   90.00
_cell.angle_gamma   90.00
#
_symmetry.space_group_name_H-M   'P 1'
#
loop_
_entity.id
_entity.type
_entity.pdbx_description
1 polymer ?
#
loop_
_entity_poly.entity_id
_entity_poly.type
_entity_poly.pdbx_seq_one_letter_code
_entity_poly.pdbx_strand_id
1 'polypeptide(L)'
;PNVLAMYRTTAGNHARGHLNQRQIDVIQQEVLPRLHQQNFESIGIITPYRDQVTAIRRQLGDTYAVDTVHKFQGREQDAIILTSVDNVITDFVDDPHMLNVAVSRAVHSLTVVTSQDPRNDQTNYGDLTRYIEYNNFEVIQSQVYSVFDMLYQGYAEQRKVYLQKHKRVSEYDSENLMYSVIQEVLSEEAFSTIGCAVHVSLATLVKDYEPLTEEERKYARNPLTHVDFLLFNQMDK
;
A
#
# COMPACT_ATOMS: atom_id res chain seq x y z
N PRO A 1 20.17 -18.99 1.26
CA PRO A 1 19.25 -19.82 0.47
C PRO A 1 19.82 -20.09 -0.93
N ASN A 2 19.52 -21.27 -1.46
CA ASN A 2 19.96 -21.69 -2.79
C ASN A 2 18.92 -21.38 -3.89
N VAL A 3 17.70 -21.12 -3.49
CA VAL A 3 16.58 -20.78 -4.38
C VAL A 3 15.98 -19.48 -3.91
N LEU A 4 15.85 -18.52 -4.82
CA LEU A 4 15.14 -17.27 -4.59
C LEU A 4 13.98 -17.17 -5.57
N ALA A 5 12.89 -16.59 -5.12
CA ALA A 5 11.75 -16.25 -5.96
C ALA A 5 11.18 -14.90 -5.50
N MET A 6 10.54 -14.20 -6.41
CA MET A 6 9.84 -12.96 -6.09
C MET A 6 8.44 -12.98 -6.69
N TYR A 7 7.45 -12.62 -5.88
CA TYR A 7 6.08 -12.35 -6.31
C TYR A 7 5.82 -10.85 -6.31
N ARG A 8 5.52 -10.30 -7.47
CA ARG A 8 5.13 -8.90 -7.65
C ARG A 8 3.63 -8.77 -7.54
N THR A 9 3.19 -8.05 -6.51
CA THR A 9 1.77 -7.76 -6.31
C THR A 9 1.39 -6.47 -7.02
N THR A 10 0.11 -6.32 -7.39
CA THR A 10 -0.40 -5.03 -7.85
C THR A 10 -0.27 -3.99 -6.74
N ALA A 11 0.31 -2.84 -7.08
CA ALA A 11 0.29 -1.67 -6.21
C ALA A 11 -1.13 -1.08 -6.17
N GLY A 12 -1.51 -0.47 -5.06
CA GLY A 12 -2.82 0.16 -4.90
C GLY A 12 -3.18 0.36 -3.43
N ASN A 13 -4.45 0.61 -3.15
CA ASN A 13 -4.95 0.90 -1.81
C ASN A 13 -5.09 -0.36 -0.92
N HIS A 14 -4.23 -1.35 -1.10
CA HIS A 14 -4.24 -2.58 -0.31
C HIS A 14 -3.41 -2.49 0.97
N ALA A 15 -2.48 -1.51 1.01
CA ALA A 15 -1.73 -1.17 2.22
C ALA A 15 -2.47 -0.05 2.97
N ARG A 16 -2.80 -0.31 4.24
CA ARG A 16 -3.35 0.68 5.17
C ARG A 16 -2.58 0.61 6.47
N GLY A 17 -1.87 1.69 6.79
CA GLY A 17 -0.96 1.68 7.92
C GLY A 17 0.07 0.57 7.74
N HIS A 18 0.16 -0.35 8.72
CA HIS A 18 1.11 -1.45 8.74
C HIS A 18 0.51 -2.80 8.31
N LEU A 19 -0.49 -2.77 7.42
CA LEU A 19 -1.20 -3.94 6.90
C LEU A 19 -1.32 -3.85 5.37
N ASN A 20 -1.00 -4.94 4.68
CA ASN A 20 -1.23 -5.10 3.24
C ASN A 20 -1.95 -6.43 2.98
N GLN A 21 -3.26 -6.35 2.84
CA GLN A 21 -4.11 -7.52 2.61
C GLN A 21 -3.76 -8.24 1.30
N ARG A 22 -3.40 -7.51 0.25
CA ARG A 22 -3.03 -8.10 -1.03
C ARG A 22 -1.84 -9.04 -0.92
N GLN A 23 -0.80 -8.65 -0.17
CA GLN A 23 0.36 -9.51 0.03
C GLN A 23 0.00 -10.76 0.84
N ILE A 24 -0.94 -10.69 1.78
CA ILE A 24 -1.45 -11.86 2.51
C ILE A 24 -2.17 -12.81 1.57
N ASP A 25 -3.04 -12.29 0.71
CA ASP A 25 -3.81 -13.09 -0.24
C ASP A 25 -2.88 -13.79 -1.25
N VAL A 26 -1.85 -13.11 -1.74
CA VAL A 26 -0.81 -13.71 -2.61
C VAL A 26 -0.04 -14.82 -1.89
N ILE A 27 0.34 -14.60 -0.63
CA ILE A 27 0.99 -15.62 0.18
C ILE A 27 0.10 -16.86 0.28
N GLN A 28 -1.17 -16.69 0.59
CA GLN A 28 -2.11 -17.78 0.77
C GLN A 28 -2.43 -18.53 -0.53
N GLN A 29 -2.69 -17.78 -1.62
CA GLN A 29 -3.25 -18.35 -2.84
C GLN A 29 -2.19 -18.83 -3.83
N GLU A 30 -1.00 -18.24 -3.82
CA GLU A 30 0.05 -18.53 -4.80
C GLU A 30 1.33 -19.08 -4.18
N VAL A 31 1.86 -18.42 -3.11
CA VAL A 31 3.18 -18.78 -2.58
C VAL A 31 3.14 -20.09 -1.80
N LEU A 32 2.23 -20.20 -0.83
CA LEU A 32 2.14 -21.39 0.03
C LEU A 32 1.83 -22.68 -0.75
N PRO A 33 0.87 -22.71 -1.70
CA PRO A 33 0.63 -23.92 -2.51
C PRO A 33 1.87 -24.37 -3.26
N ARG A 34 2.67 -23.43 -3.77
CA ARG A 34 3.90 -23.73 -4.47
C ARG A 34 4.99 -24.29 -3.55
N LEU A 35 5.20 -23.67 -2.38
CA LEU A 35 6.19 -24.15 -1.40
C LEU A 35 5.81 -25.54 -0.88
N HIS A 36 4.53 -25.85 -0.72
CA HIS A 36 4.07 -27.20 -0.37
C HIS A 36 4.38 -28.24 -1.45
N GLN A 37 4.30 -27.88 -2.73
CA GLN A 37 4.71 -28.77 -3.82
C GLN A 37 6.22 -29.06 -3.82
N GLN A 38 7.03 -28.19 -3.23
CA GLN A 38 8.48 -28.35 -3.10
C GLN A 38 8.88 -29.18 -1.87
N ASN A 39 7.91 -29.61 -1.05
CA ASN A 39 8.08 -30.49 0.11
C ASN A 39 9.06 -29.94 1.17
N PHE A 40 9.05 -28.65 1.45
CA PHE A 40 9.78 -28.10 2.58
C PHE A 40 9.14 -28.53 3.90
N GLU A 41 9.96 -28.93 4.88
CA GLU A 41 9.50 -29.40 6.20
C GLU A 41 9.00 -28.24 7.06
N SER A 42 9.63 -27.06 6.88
CA SER A 42 9.31 -25.88 7.67
C SER A 42 9.21 -24.63 6.82
N ILE A 43 8.12 -23.86 7.01
CA ILE A 43 7.87 -22.60 6.32
C ILE A 43 7.67 -21.49 7.35
N GLY A 44 8.44 -20.41 7.22
CA GLY A 44 8.33 -19.21 8.02
C GLY A 44 7.87 -18.01 7.20
N ILE A 45 7.12 -17.12 7.82
CA ILE A 45 6.68 -15.86 7.21
C ILE A 45 7.20 -14.70 8.05
N ILE A 46 8.01 -13.85 7.44
CA ILE A 46 8.64 -12.70 8.08
C ILE A 46 8.05 -11.42 7.51
N THR A 47 7.71 -10.50 8.39
CA THR A 47 7.15 -9.20 8.05
C THR A 47 7.77 -8.10 8.93
N PRO A 48 7.86 -6.85 8.47
CA PRO A 48 8.36 -5.75 9.31
C PRO A 48 7.39 -5.36 10.43
N TYR A 49 6.07 -5.57 10.27
CA TYR A 49 5.05 -5.00 11.14
C TYR A 49 4.19 -6.04 11.87
N ARG A 50 3.86 -5.73 13.14
CA ARG A 50 3.03 -6.59 13.99
C ARG A 50 1.59 -6.73 13.49
N ASP A 51 1.03 -5.68 12.90
CA ASP A 51 -0.33 -5.71 12.37
C ASP A 51 -0.46 -6.74 11.26
N GLN A 52 0.56 -6.81 10.39
CA GLN A 52 0.66 -7.83 9.35
C GLN A 52 0.79 -9.24 9.95
N VAL A 53 1.61 -9.42 11.00
CA VAL A 53 1.72 -10.71 11.71
C VAL A 53 0.34 -11.15 12.22
N THR A 54 -0.38 -10.25 12.87
CA THR A 54 -1.70 -10.52 13.45
C THR A 54 -2.71 -10.91 12.36
N ALA A 55 -2.71 -10.20 11.25
CA ALA A 55 -3.60 -10.47 10.12
C ALA A 55 -3.28 -11.81 9.43
N ILE A 56 -1.99 -12.10 9.22
CA ILE A 56 -1.56 -13.39 8.65
C ILE A 56 -2.00 -14.54 9.55
N ARG A 57 -1.74 -14.46 10.85
CA ARG A 57 -2.15 -15.51 11.81
C ARG A 57 -3.67 -15.70 11.84
N ARG A 58 -4.44 -14.61 11.79
CA ARG A 58 -5.90 -14.69 11.74
C ARG A 58 -6.39 -15.40 10.48
N GLN A 59 -5.72 -15.22 9.34
CA GLN A 59 -6.14 -15.77 8.05
C GLN A 59 -5.61 -17.20 7.81
N LEU A 60 -4.37 -17.50 8.23
CA LEU A 60 -3.71 -18.78 7.97
C LEU A 60 -3.69 -19.71 9.19
N GLY A 61 -4.11 -19.24 10.37
CA GLY A 61 -3.99 -19.98 11.62
C GLY A 61 -2.54 -20.05 12.13
N ASP A 62 -2.28 -20.98 13.05
CA ASP A 62 -0.98 -21.18 13.69
C ASP A 62 -0.12 -22.26 13.00
N THR A 63 -0.45 -22.62 11.77
CA THR A 63 0.26 -23.67 11.02
C THR A 63 1.69 -23.27 10.66
N TYR A 64 1.93 -21.98 10.48
CA TYR A 64 3.21 -21.42 10.04
C TYR A 64 3.88 -20.60 11.16
N ALA A 65 5.20 -20.58 11.14
CA ALA A 65 5.97 -19.66 11.99
C ALA A 65 5.88 -18.24 11.43
N VAL A 66 4.99 -17.41 11.96
CA VAL A 66 4.79 -16.02 11.51
C VAL A 66 5.26 -15.07 12.60
N ASP A 67 6.22 -14.19 12.30
CA ASP A 67 6.63 -13.14 13.24
C ASP A 67 7.32 -11.95 12.55
N THR A 68 7.62 -10.93 13.33
CA THR A 68 8.47 -9.83 12.87
C THR A 68 9.93 -10.26 12.79
N VAL A 69 10.73 -9.54 11.98
CA VAL A 69 12.15 -9.81 11.79
C VAL A 69 12.90 -10.00 13.12
N HIS A 70 12.69 -9.10 14.08
CA HIS A 70 13.36 -9.15 15.38
C HIS A 70 13.04 -10.42 16.18
N LYS A 71 11.81 -10.90 16.12
CA LYS A 71 11.39 -12.10 16.82
C LYS A 71 11.77 -13.40 16.08
N PHE A 72 12.10 -13.29 14.81
CA PHE A 72 12.63 -14.39 14.01
C PHE A 72 14.13 -14.60 14.22
N GLN A 73 14.80 -13.70 14.92
CA GLN A 73 16.22 -13.82 15.20
C GLN A 73 16.54 -15.15 15.94
N GLY A 74 17.49 -15.91 15.40
CA GLY A 74 17.87 -17.24 15.93
C GLY A 74 16.97 -18.40 15.49
N ARG A 75 15.94 -18.16 14.68
CA ARG A 75 15.08 -19.21 14.10
C ARG A 75 15.36 -19.36 12.62
N GLU A 76 15.64 -20.56 12.16
CA GLU A 76 15.81 -20.88 10.75
C GLU A 76 14.64 -21.74 10.28
N GLN A 77 14.30 -21.63 9.00
CA GLN A 77 13.27 -22.42 8.35
C GLN A 77 13.77 -22.87 6.98
N ASP A 78 13.30 -23.99 6.48
CA ASP A 78 13.67 -24.45 5.14
C ASP A 78 13.30 -23.44 4.06
N ALA A 79 12.11 -22.89 4.16
CA ALA A 79 11.63 -21.82 3.31
C ALA A 79 11.18 -20.61 4.14
N ILE A 80 11.58 -19.42 3.72
CA ILE A 80 11.12 -18.14 4.26
C ILE A 80 10.34 -17.37 3.20
N ILE A 81 9.21 -16.83 3.62
CA ILE A 81 8.45 -15.82 2.89
C ILE A 81 8.69 -14.47 3.55
N LEU A 82 9.26 -13.52 2.82
CA LEU A 82 9.47 -12.14 3.26
C LEU A 82 8.46 -11.23 2.57
N THR A 83 7.60 -10.57 3.34
CA THR A 83 6.62 -9.60 2.82
C THR A 83 7.03 -8.18 3.19
N SER A 84 7.04 -7.26 2.20
CA SER A 84 7.44 -5.86 2.41
C SER A 84 6.37 -5.04 3.14
N VAL A 85 5.11 -5.44 3.04
CA VAL A 85 3.92 -4.70 3.48
C VAL A 85 3.74 -3.39 2.72
N ASP A 86 4.70 -2.48 2.82
CA ASP A 86 4.66 -1.17 2.19
C ASP A 86 4.75 -1.27 0.66
N ASN A 87 3.94 -0.49 -0.05
CA ASN A 87 4.05 -0.36 -1.50
C ASN A 87 5.26 0.51 -1.87
N VAL A 88 5.49 1.57 -1.11
CA VAL A 88 6.71 2.38 -1.16
C VAL A 88 7.51 2.07 0.09
N ILE A 89 8.69 1.52 -0.09
CA ILE A 89 9.54 1.09 1.02
C ILE A 89 9.95 2.29 1.87
N THR A 90 9.68 2.20 3.15
CA THR A 90 10.06 3.22 4.15
C THR A 90 11.46 2.94 4.71
N ASP A 91 12.12 3.94 5.29
CA ASP A 91 13.43 3.79 5.93
C ASP A 91 13.43 2.70 7.01
N PHE A 92 12.30 2.48 7.66
CA PHE A 92 12.15 1.41 8.66
C PHE A 92 12.23 0.01 8.04
N VAL A 93 11.60 -0.19 6.89
CA VAL A 93 11.61 -1.48 6.17
C VAL A 93 12.93 -1.67 5.43
N ASP A 94 13.59 -0.57 5.04
CA ASP A 94 14.84 -0.57 4.29
C ASP A 94 16.10 -0.77 5.15
N ASP A 95 15.94 -1.01 6.45
CA ASP A 95 17.08 -1.26 7.35
C ASP A 95 17.87 -2.50 6.88
N PRO A 96 19.15 -2.33 6.48
CA PRO A 96 19.96 -3.43 5.96
C PRO A 96 20.20 -4.53 6.99
N HIS A 97 20.19 -4.20 8.29
CA HIS A 97 20.32 -5.22 9.35
C HIS A 97 19.07 -6.09 9.42
N MET A 98 17.90 -5.50 9.29
CA MET A 98 16.63 -6.24 9.23
C MET A 98 16.56 -7.15 8.01
N LEU A 99 16.93 -6.64 6.83
CA LEU A 99 16.96 -7.42 5.60
C LEU A 99 17.94 -8.60 5.70
N ASN A 100 19.15 -8.35 6.19
CA ASN A 100 20.14 -9.40 6.38
C ASN A 100 19.66 -10.50 7.35
N VAL A 101 19.00 -10.12 8.45
CA VAL A 101 18.41 -11.10 9.38
C VAL A 101 17.34 -11.91 8.65
N ALA A 102 16.40 -11.26 7.95
CA ALA A 102 15.32 -11.95 7.25
C ALA A 102 15.84 -12.94 6.18
N VAL A 103 16.76 -12.49 5.33
CA VAL A 103 17.35 -13.31 4.27
C VAL A 103 18.15 -14.50 4.83
N SER A 104 18.88 -14.29 5.92
CA SER A 104 19.70 -15.34 6.55
C SER A 104 18.88 -16.40 7.30
N ARG A 105 17.59 -16.20 7.51
CA ARG A 105 16.70 -17.20 8.15
C ARG A 105 16.28 -18.32 7.21
N ALA A 106 16.40 -18.14 5.91
CA ALA A 106 16.08 -19.13 4.91
C ALA A 106 17.26 -20.11 4.72
N VAL A 107 17.04 -21.38 5.00
CA VAL A 107 18.04 -22.44 4.77
C VAL A 107 18.11 -22.75 3.28
N HIS A 108 16.99 -23.07 2.65
CA HIS A 108 16.92 -23.51 1.27
C HIS A 108 16.29 -22.49 0.33
N SER A 109 15.15 -21.92 0.69
CA SER A 109 14.38 -21.05 -0.20
C SER A 109 13.95 -19.74 0.47
N LEU A 110 14.13 -18.64 -0.26
CA LEU A 110 13.61 -17.32 0.09
C LEU A 110 12.63 -16.86 -0.99
N THR A 111 11.40 -16.57 -0.59
CA THR A 111 10.38 -15.96 -1.46
C THR A 111 10.08 -14.55 -0.98
N VAL A 112 10.27 -13.56 -1.83
CA VAL A 112 9.96 -12.15 -1.55
C VAL A 112 8.60 -11.80 -2.14
N VAL A 113 7.71 -11.23 -1.34
CA VAL A 113 6.39 -10.74 -1.77
C VAL A 113 6.37 -9.23 -1.61
N THR A 114 6.32 -8.51 -2.72
CA THR A 114 6.44 -7.04 -2.75
C THR A 114 5.63 -6.42 -3.88
N SER A 115 5.30 -5.15 -3.77
CA SER A 115 4.72 -4.38 -4.88
C SER A 115 5.84 -3.81 -5.77
N GLN A 116 5.51 -3.63 -7.04
CA GLN A 116 6.41 -2.97 -7.96
C GLN A 116 6.14 -1.45 -7.94
N ASP A 117 7.06 -0.70 -7.34
CA ASP A 117 7.04 0.76 -7.37
C ASP A 117 8.43 1.28 -7.72
N PRO A 118 8.58 2.13 -8.75
CA PRO A 118 9.89 2.66 -9.17
C PRO A 118 10.63 3.43 -8.07
N ARG A 119 9.92 3.97 -7.08
CA ARG A 119 10.54 4.67 -5.94
C ARG A 119 11.39 3.75 -5.07
N ASN A 120 11.14 2.44 -5.14
CA ASN A 120 11.89 1.45 -4.38
C ASN A 120 13.25 1.11 -5.01
N ASP A 121 13.54 1.54 -6.22
CA ASP A 121 14.75 1.17 -6.96
C ASP A 121 16.05 1.64 -6.29
N GLN A 122 15.99 2.67 -5.46
CA GLN A 122 17.17 3.22 -4.76
C GLN A 122 17.29 2.73 -3.32
N THR A 123 16.53 1.72 -2.93
CA THR A 123 16.53 1.15 -1.59
C THR A 123 17.34 -0.15 -1.51
N ASN A 124 17.75 -0.56 -0.28
CA ASN A 124 18.36 -1.88 -0.04
C ASN A 124 17.39 -3.03 -0.44
N TYR A 125 16.08 -2.79 -0.23
CA TYR A 125 15.06 -3.72 -0.67
C TYR A 125 15.00 -3.82 -2.21
N GLY A 126 15.19 -2.70 -2.90
CA GLY A 126 15.35 -2.63 -4.35
C GLY A 126 16.60 -3.38 -4.82
N ASP A 127 17.72 -3.31 -4.08
CA ASP A 127 18.91 -4.09 -4.37
C ASP A 127 18.65 -5.60 -4.28
N LEU A 128 17.90 -6.05 -3.27
CA LEU A 128 17.50 -7.45 -3.15
C LEU A 128 16.63 -7.90 -4.34
N THR A 129 15.66 -7.08 -4.76
CA THR A 129 14.81 -7.42 -5.91
C THR A 129 15.59 -7.45 -7.21
N ARG A 130 16.48 -6.49 -7.44
CA ARG A 130 17.40 -6.50 -8.60
C ARG A 130 18.35 -7.69 -8.59
N TYR A 131 18.84 -8.09 -7.42
CA TYR A 131 19.68 -9.29 -7.31
C TYR A 131 18.93 -10.54 -7.77
N ILE A 132 17.66 -10.68 -7.39
CA ILE A 132 16.79 -11.78 -7.81
C ILE A 132 16.64 -11.79 -9.35
N GLU A 133 16.36 -10.63 -9.94
CA GLU A 133 16.20 -10.49 -11.39
C GLU A 133 17.50 -10.74 -12.16
N TYR A 134 18.59 -10.13 -11.73
CA TYR A 134 19.89 -10.22 -12.42
C TYR A 134 20.43 -11.66 -12.45
N ASN A 135 20.22 -12.42 -11.40
CA ASN A 135 20.64 -13.81 -11.32
C ASN A 135 19.64 -14.80 -11.94
N ASN A 136 18.66 -14.32 -12.70
CA ASN A 136 17.63 -15.11 -13.35
C ASN A 136 16.85 -16.02 -12.39
N PHE A 137 16.70 -15.62 -11.15
CA PHE A 137 15.74 -16.24 -10.24
C PHE A 137 14.32 -15.91 -10.67
N GLU A 138 13.37 -16.69 -10.20
CA GLU A 138 12.02 -16.59 -10.67
C GLU A 138 11.31 -15.33 -10.20
N VAL A 139 10.78 -14.56 -11.15
CA VAL A 139 9.94 -13.38 -10.91
C VAL A 139 8.54 -13.64 -11.43
N ILE A 140 7.57 -13.69 -10.53
CA ILE A 140 6.18 -14.03 -10.82
C ILE A 140 5.32 -12.78 -10.66
N GLN A 141 4.56 -12.45 -11.70
CA GLN A 141 3.51 -11.45 -11.59
C GLN A 141 2.27 -12.12 -10.98
N SER A 142 1.90 -11.68 -9.79
CA SER A 142 0.74 -12.25 -9.09
C SER A 142 -0.54 -12.04 -9.90
N GLN A 143 -1.38 -13.08 -9.93
CA GLN A 143 -2.71 -13.06 -10.55
C GLN A 143 -3.83 -12.80 -9.54
N VAL A 144 -3.48 -12.49 -8.29
CA VAL A 144 -4.45 -12.13 -7.27
C VAL A 144 -4.88 -10.68 -7.46
N TYR A 145 -6.07 -10.50 -8.04
CA TYR A 145 -6.69 -9.21 -8.31
C TYR A 145 -8.02 -9.08 -7.56
N SER A 146 -8.37 -7.87 -7.15
CA SER A 146 -9.74 -7.54 -6.76
C SER A 146 -10.56 -7.13 -7.99
N VAL A 147 -11.89 -7.16 -7.85
CA VAL A 147 -12.80 -6.62 -8.87
C VAL A 147 -12.45 -5.16 -9.20
N PHE A 148 -12.05 -4.39 -8.19
CA PHE A 148 -11.63 -2.99 -8.38
C PHE A 148 -10.34 -2.88 -9.19
N ASP A 149 -9.34 -3.76 -8.99
CA ASP A 149 -8.12 -3.75 -9.80
C ASP A 149 -8.44 -4.01 -11.28
N MET A 150 -9.32 -4.95 -11.56
CA MET A 150 -9.75 -5.28 -12.93
C MET A 150 -10.48 -4.09 -13.57
N LEU A 151 -11.37 -3.44 -12.83
CA LEU A 151 -12.05 -2.22 -13.30
C LEU A 151 -11.05 -1.10 -13.56
N TYR A 152 -10.12 -0.85 -12.61
CA TYR A 152 -9.10 0.20 -12.78
C TYR A 152 -8.17 -0.08 -13.95
N GLN A 153 -7.78 -1.33 -14.19
CA GLN A 153 -6.96 -1.70 -15.35
C GLN A 153 -7.70 -1.47 -16.67
N GLY A 154 -9.00 -1.82 -16.72
CA GLY A 154 -9.83 -1.64 -17.91
C GLY A 154 -9.95 -0.17 -18.35
N TYR A 155 -9.83 0.78 -17.42
CA TYR A 155 -9.95 2.22 -17.70
C TYR A 155 -8.64 3.01 -17.48
N ALA A 156 -7.52 2.34 -17.29
CA ALA A 156 -6.26 3.00 -16.91
C ALA A 156 -5.81 4.03 -17.94
N GLU A 157 -5.84 3.69 -19.23
CA GLU A 157 -5.43 4.60 -20.30
C GLU A 157 -6.41 5.77 -20.49
N GLN A 158 -7.72 5.50 -20.46
CA GLN A 158 -8.73 6.54 -20.55
C GLN A 158 -8.61 7.51 -19.37
N ARG A 159 -8.41 6.99 -18.15
CA ARG A 159 -8.20 7.79 -16.95
C ARG A 159 -6.96 8.67 -17.08
N LYS A 160 -5.85 8.12 -17.54
CA LYS A 160 -4.60 8.86 -17.75
C LYS A 160 -4.77 10.01 -18.75
N VAL A 161 -5.41 9.72 -19.89
CA VAL A 161 -5.71 10.75 -20.92
C VAL A 161 -6.65 11.81 -20.37
N TYR A 162 -7.66 11.41 -19.59
CA TYR A 162 -8.59 12.33 -18.96
C TYR A 162 -7.88 13.27 -17.98
N LEU A 163 -7.09 12.73 -17.06
CA LEU A 163 -6.33 13.51 -16.06
C LEU A 163 -5.29 14.45 -16.68
N GLN A 164 -4.70 14.08 -17.82
CA GLN A 164 -3.77 14.97 -18.53
C GLN A 164 -4.45 16.20 -19.12
N LYS A 165 -5.75 16.13 -19.42
CA LYS A 165 -6.53 17.23 -19.99
C LYS A 165 -7.13 18.18 -18.95
N HIS A 166 -7.11 17.77 -17.67
CA HIS A 166 -7.74 18.50 -16.58
C HIS A 166 -6.72 19.03 -15.59
N LYS A 167 -7.08 20.12 -14.90
CA LYS A 167 -6.22 20.74 -13.91
C LYS A 167 -6.01 19.81 -12.72
N ARG A 168 -4.76 19.56 -12.35
CA ARG A 168 -4.43 18.86 -11.11
C ARG A 168 -4.52 19.83 -9.93
N VAL A 169 -5.19 19.39 -8.87
CA VAL A 169 -5.35 20.12 -7.61
C VAL A 169 -4.78 19.36 -6.41
N SER A 170 -4.44 18.07 -6.63
CA SER A 170 -3.87 17.17 -5.62
C SER A 170 -2.83 16.24 -6.25
N GLU A 171 -2.00 15.65 -5.42
CA GLU A 171 -1.14 14.52 -5.80
C GLU A 171 -1.92 13.21 -5.96
N TYR A 172 -3.14 13.10 -5.43
CA TYR A 172 -4.01 11.92 -5.54
C TYR A 172 -4.90 12.01 -6.78
N ASP A 173 -4.85 10.97 -7.62
CA ASP A 173 -5.65 10.91 -8.84
C ASP A 173 -7.16 10.87 -8.58
N SER A 174 -7.59 10.26 -7.46
CA SER A 174 -9.01 10.23 -7.05
C SER A 174 -9.57 11.62 -6.81
N GLU A 175 -8.80 12.49 -6.14
CA GLU A 175 -9.20 13.88 -5.90
C GLU A 175 -9.20 14.69 -7.20
N ASN A 176 -8.22 14.48 -8.08
CA ASN A 176 -8.20 15.16 -9.38
C ASN A 176 -9.39 14.76 -10.27
N LEU A 177 -9.79 13.49 -10.25
CA LEU A 177 -10.98 13.01 -10.95
C LEU A 177 -12.25 13.63 -10.37
N MET A 178 -12.39 13.63 -9.03
CA MET A 178 -13.55 14.24 -8.37
C MET A 178 -13.62 15.74 -8.67
N TYR A 179 -12.50 16.45 -8.60
CA TYR A 179 -12.44 17.87 -8.94
C TYR A 179 -12.93 18.15 -10.38
N SER A 180 -12.49 17.34 -11.35
CA SER A 180 -12.92 17.52 -12.73
C SER A 180 -14.43 17.27 -12.91
N VAL A 181 -15.00 16.26 -12.24
CA VAL A 181 -16.45 16.03 -12.24
C VAL A 181 -17.20 17.22 -11.60
N ILE A 182 -16.71 17.72 -10.47
CA ILE A 182 -17.29 18.91 -9.82
C ILE A 182 -17.27 20.12 -10.78
N GLN A 183 -16.14 20.36 -11.45
CA GLN A 183 -16.02 21.49 -12.41
C GLN A 183 -16.97 21.32 -13.60
N GLU A 184 -17.13 20.10 -14.10
CA GLU A 184 -18.07 19.80 -15.19
C GLU A 184 -19.51 20.14 -14.77
N VAL A 185 -19.95 19.67 -13.61
CA VAL A 185 -21.28 19.98 -13.05
C VAL A 185 -21.45 21.50 -12.81
N LEU A 186 -20.44 22.17 -12.22
CA LEU A 186 -20.50 23.60 -11.95
C LEU A 186 -20.48 24.47 -13.23
N SER A 187 -20.12 23.91 -14.36
CA SER A 187 -20.21 24.60 -15.66
C SER A 187 -21.63 24.72 -16.21
N GLU A 188 -22.59 23.95 -15.64
CA GLU A 188 -23.99 24.04 -16.01
C GLU A 188 -24.61 25.34 -15.50
N GLU A 189 -25.52 25.94 -16.28
CA GLU A 189 -26.16 27.21 -15.97
C GLU A 189 -26.89 27.20 -14.60
N ALA A 190 -27.46 26.04 -14.22
CA ALA A 190 -28.14 25.83 -12.95
C ALA A 190 -27.25 26.05 -11.73
N PHE A 191 -25.94 25.89 -11.88
CA PHE A 191 -24.96 25.97 -10.78
C PHE A 191 -24.00 27.16 -10.92
N SER A 192 -24.30 28.12 -11.80
CA SER A 192 -23.43 29.28 -12.10
C SER A 192 -23.07 30.14 -10.89
N THR A 193 -23.86 30.08 -9.80
CA THR A 193 -23.60 30.80 -8.55
C THR A 193 -22.77 30.00 -7.53
N ILE A 194 -22.48 28.75 -7.82
CA ILE A 194 -21.75 27.88 -6.89
C ILE A 194 -20.25 27.87 -7.26
N GLY A 195 -19.42 28.10 -6.25
CA GLY A 195 -17.96 27.97 -6.36
C GLY A 195 -17.47 26.70 -5.66
N CYS A 196 -16.26 26.25 -6.07
CA CYS A 196 -15.56 25.15 -5.41
C CYS A 196 -14.18 25.62 -4.97
N ALA A 197 -13.89 25.47 -3.68
CA ALA A 197 -12.54 25.61 -3.12
C ALA A 197 -11.99 24.25 -2.73
N VAL A 198 -10.67 24.05 -2.87
CA VAL A 198 -10.01 22.78 -2.57
C VAL A 198 -9.11 22.92 -1.35
N HIS A 199 -8.96 21.84 -0.58
CA HIS A 199 -8.07 21.74 0.58
C HIS A 199 -8.27 22.88 1.61
N VAL A 200 -9.54 23.16 1.92
CA VAL A 200 -9.88 24.23 2.87
C VAL A 200 -9.69 23.72 4.29
N SER A 201 -8.81 24.40 5.07
CA SER A 201 -8.54 24.03 6.46
C SER A 201 -9.81 24.09 7.32
N LEU A 202 -10.04 23.08 8.16
CA LEU A 202 -11.14 23.06 9.10
C LEU A 202 -11.09 24.25 10.06
N ALA A 203 -9.90 24.70 10.44
CA ALA A 203 -9.74 25.88 11.31
C ALA A 203 -10.29 27.16 10.68
N THR A 204 -10.39 27.24 9.35
CA THR A 204 -10.99 28.38 8.64
C THR A 204 -12.51 28.29 8.61
N LEU A 205 -13.06 27.08 8.60
CA LEU A 205 -14.49 26.82 8.50
C LEU A 205 -15.20 26.86 9.85
N VAL A 206 -14.55 26.35 10.90
CA VAL A 206 -15.12 26.29 12.25
C VAL A 206 -14.90 27.65 12.94
N LYS A 207 -15.96 28.43 13.04
CA LYS A 207 -15.92 29.77 13.71
C LYS A 207 -16.18 29.68 15.21
N ASP A 208 -16.94 28.70 15.65
CA ASP A 208 -17.29 28.47 17.05
C ASP A 208 -16.83 27.08 17.50
N TYR A 209 -15.98 27.04 18.49
CA TYR A 209 -15.44 25.82 19.08
C TYR A 209 -16.12 25.41 20.39
N GLU A 210 -17.07 26.22 20.92
CA GLU A 210 -17.72 25.92 22.19
C GLU A 210 -18.53 24.62 22.17
N PRO A 211 -19.30 24.30 21.11
CA PRO A 211 -20.08 23.07 21.09
C PRO A 211 -19.27 21.81 20.86
N LEU A 212 -17.97 21.92 20.56
CA LEU A 212 -17.12 20.79 20.25
C LEU A 212 -16.48 20.18 21.52
N THR A 213 -16.30 18.87 21.53
CA THR A 213 -15.50 18.15 22.53
C THR A 213 -14.01 18.55 22.44
N GLU A 214 -13.21 18.21 23.45
CA GLU A 214 -11.78 18.48 23.42
C GLU A 214 -11.06 17.80 22.25
N GLU A 215 -11.41 16.57 21.92
CA GLU A 215 -10.85 15.84 20.79
C GLU A 215 -11.20 16.49 19.45
N GLU A 216 -12.48 16.86 19.28
CA GLU A 216 -12.93 17.57 18.07
C GLU A 216 -12.28 18.94 17.91
N ARG A 217 -12.09 19.69 19.01
CA ARG A 217 -11.36 20.97 19.01
C ARG A 217 -9.91 20.78 18.56
N LYS A 218 -9.23 19.78 19.11
CA LYS A 218 -7.84 19.46 18.73
C LYS A 218 -7.74 19.09 17.24
N TYR A 219 -8.70 18.32 16.75
CA TYR A 219 -8.77 17.91 15.35
C TYR A 219 -9.05 19.12 14.43
N ALA A 220 -10.04 19.95 14.77
CA ALA A 220 -10.44 21.11 13.97
C ALA A 220 -9.37 22.22 13.95
N ARG A 221 -8.56 22.34 15.02
CA ARG A 221 -7.44 23.31 15.09
C ARG A 221 -6.16 22.83 14.44
N ASN A 222 -6.07 21.53 14.07
CA ASN A 222 -4.88 21.02 13.41
C ASN A 222 -4.79 21.62 11.99
N PRO A 223 -3.69 22.33 11.65
CA PRO A 223 -3.53 22.98 10.34
C PRO A 223 -3.47 22.00 9.17
N LEU A 224 -3.17 20.73 9.44
CA LEU A 224 -3.17 19.66 8.43
C LEU A 224 -4.54 19.06 8.18
N THR A 225 -5.54 19.38 9.03
CA THR A 225 -6.91 18.90 8.84
C THR A 225 -7.67 19.84 7.91
N HIS A 226 -8.11 19.31 6.78
CA HIS A 226 -8.84 20.06 5.76
C HIS A 226 -10.00 19.24 5.19
N VAL A 227 -10.89 19.90 4.49
CA VAL A 227 -11.88 19.27 3.59
C VAL A 227 -11.32 19.31 2.18
N ASP A 228 -11.47 18.22 1.44
CA ASP A 228 -10.93 18.10 0.09
C ASP A 228 -11.63 19.07 -0.86
N PHE A 229 -12.96 19.19 -0.74
CA PHE A 229 -13.77 20.07 -1.56
C PHE A 229 -14.81 20.81 -0.71
N LEU A 230 -14.84 22.13 -0.85
CA LEU A 230 -15.86 23.00 -0.27
C LEU A 230 -16.65 23.66 -1.38
N LEU A 231 -17.94 23.36 -1.44
CA LEU A 231 -18.87 24.07 -2.33
C LEU A 231 -19.51 25.24 -1.56
N PHE A 232 -19.53 26.39 -2.17
CA PHE A 232 -20.09 27.61 -1.54
C PHE A 232 -20.85 28.45 -2.55
N ASN A 233 -21.86 29.15 -2.06
CA ASN A 233 -22.57 30.11 -2.89
C ASN A 233 -21.74 31.40 -3.00
N GLN A 234 -21.41 31.82 -4.22
CA GLN A 234 -20.62 33.04 -4.47
C GLN A 234 -21.42 34.32 -4.19
N MET A 235 -22.74 34.21 -4.06
CA MET A 235 -23.62 35.34 -3.77
C MET A 235 -23.75 35.65 -2.27
N ASP A 236 -23.42 34.67 -1.42
CA ASP A 236 -23.45 34.82 0.04
C ASP A 236 -22.07 35.31 0.51
N LYS A 237 -21.98 36.61 0.81
CA LYS A 237 -20.76 37.25 1.34
C LYS A 237 -20.75 37.25 2.87
#